data_e0fbc8336b6d6e21c6df693a08b5f841
#
_entry.id   e0fbc8336b6d6e21c6df693a08b5f841
#
_cell.length_a   1.000
_cell.length_b   1.000
_cell.length_c   1.000
_cell.angle_alpha   90.00
_cell.angle_beta   90.00
_cell.angle_gamma   90.00
#
_symmetry.space_group_name_H-M   'P 1'
#
loop_
_entity.id
_entity.type
_entity.pdbx_description
1 polymer ?
#
loop_
_entity_poly.entity_id
_entity_poly.type
_entity_poly.pdbx_seq_one_letter_code
_entity_poly.pdbx_strand_id
1 'polypeptide(L)'
;MMDVRALEESRVLSITVDQAHRYFEIVVRLDDGTKNKLMAWNADGTELAIRLGALYVQNYSGLGELEGINIVDNVLFLEGDFGDITIQATSISIEKLV
;
A
#
# COMPACT_ATOMS: atom_id res chain seq x y z
N MET A 1 6.83 -11.52 11.88
CA MET A 1 6.16 -10.74 10.82
C MET A 1 6.48 -9.27 11.02
N MET A 2 6.81 -8.57 9.95
CA MET A 2 7.06 -7.12 10.03
C MET A 2 5.74 -6.40 10.30
N ASP A 3 5.76 -5.46 11.25
CA ASP A 3 4.61 -4.59 11.48
C ASP A 3 4.47 -3.65 10.28
N VAL A 4 3.24 -3.51 9.77
CA VAL A 4 2.97 -2.62 8.63
C VAL A 4 3.39 -1.18 8.93
N ARG A 5 3.34 -0.76 10.19
CA ARG A 5 3.75 0.58 10.59
C ARG A 5 5.23 0.86 10.36
N ALA A 6 6.04 -0.18 10.19
CA ALA A 6 7.44 0.00 9.82
C ALA A 6 7.60 0.66 8.45
N LEU A 7 6.55 0.66 7.63
CA LEU A 7 6.55 1.30 6.33
C LEU A 7 6.16 2.78 6.37
N GLU A 8 5.75 3.32 7.52
CA GLU A 8 5.41 4.73 7.64
C GLU A 8 6.64 5.61 7.37
N GLU A 9 6.38 6.78 6.82
CA GLU A 9 7.41 7.75 6.44
C GLU A 9 8.35 7.27 5.35
N SER A 10 7.95 6.22 4.63
CA SER A 10 8.71 5.74 3.48
C SER A 10 8.28 6.45 2.20
N ARG A 11 9.14 6.39 1.17
CA ARG A 11 8.83 6.96 -0.13
C ARG A 11 8.10 5.94 -0.98
N VAL A 12 6.96 6.31 -1.51
CA VAL A 12 6.17 5.43 -2.37
C VAL A 12 6.78 5.42 -3.78
N LEU A 13 7.18 4.24 -4.23
CA LEU A 13 7.75 4.06 -5.56
C LEU A 13 6.69 3.69 -6.59
N SER A 14 5.72 2.88 -6.22
CA SER A 14 4.62 2.49 -7.12
C SER A 14 3.41 2.01 -6.34
N ILE A 15 2.24 2.19 -6.95
CA ILE A 15 0.99 1.64 -6.47
C ILE A 15 0.37 0.92 -7.67
N THR A 16 0.01 -0.35 -7.48
CA THR A 16 -0.53 -1.17 -8.55
C THR A 16 -1.82 -1.85 -8.08
N VAL A 17 -2.85 -1.77 -8.91
CA VAL A 17 -4.09 -2.51 -8.72
C VAL A 17 -4.28 -3.40 -9.93
N ASP A 18 -4.48 -4.70 -9.68
CA ASP A 18 -4.74 -5.66 -10.75
C ASP A 18 -6.00 -5.28 -11.52
N GLN A 19 -6.03 -5.55 -12.84
CA GLN A 19 -7.19 -5.23 -13.69
C GLN A 19 -8.47 -5.90 -13.20
N ALA A 20 -8.36 -7.11 -12.65
CA ALA A 20 -9.49 -7.82 -12.08
C ALA A 20 -9.76 -7.44 -10.62
N HIS A 21 -9.02 -6.47 -10.08
CA HIS A 21 -9.12 -6.02 -8.68
C HIS A 21 -8.88 -7.14 -7.66
N ARG A 22 -8.06 -8.12 -8.03
CA ARG A 22 -7.80 -9.28 -7.15
C ARG A 22 -6.61 -9.10 -6.25
N TYR A 23 -5.73 -8.15 -6.54
CA TYR A 23 -4.67 -7.77 -5.61
C TYR A 23 -4.34 -6.29 -5.72
N PHE A 24 -3.78 -5.79 -4.64
CA PHE A 24 -3.24 -4.45 -4.52
C PHE A 24 -1.78 -4.57 -4.12
N GLU A 25 -0.93 -3.72 -4.65
CA GLU A 25 0.50 -3.73 -4.33
C GLU A 25 1.01 -2.30 -4.19
N ILE A 26 1.77 -2.06 -3.13
CA ILE A 26 2.49 -0.80 -2.97
C ILE A 26 3.96 -1.11 -2.70
N VAL A 27 4.85 -0.47 -3.45
CA VAL A 27 6.30 -0.60 -3.26
C VAL A 27 6.81 0.70 -2.67
N VAL A 28 7.56 0.58 -1.58
CA VAL A 28 8.09 1.73 -0.85
C VAL A 28 9.59 1.56 -0.65
N ARG A 29 10.28 2.69 -0.45
CA ARG A 29 11.70 2.71 -0.07
C ARG A 29 11.83 3.36 1.29
N LEU A 30 12.45 2.63 2.21
CA LEU A 30 12.72 3.12 3.56
C LEU A 30 13.93 4.05 3.58
N ASP A 31 14.12 4.74 4.72
CA ASP A 31 15.22 5.70 4.88
C ASP A 31 16.61 5.05 4.72
N ASP A 32 16.73 3.78 5.05
CA ASP A 32 17.99 3.04 4.89
C ASP A 32 18.23 2.58 3.44
N GLY A 33 17.34 2.92 2.52
CA GLY A 33 17.45 2.55 1.11
C GLY A 33 16.84 1.21 0.76
N THR A 34 16.36 0.43 1.72
CA THR A 34 15.73 -0.85 1.43
C THR A 34 14.35 -0.64 0.81
N LYS A 35 14.00 -1.54 -0.12
CA LYS A 35 12.69 -1.53 -0.77
C LYS A 35 11.84 -2.65 -0.21
N ASN A 36 10.59 -2.36 0.03
CA ASN A 36 9.62 -3.33 0.52
C ASN A 36 8.35 -3.25 -0.33
N LYS A 37 7.73 -4.41 -0.50
CA LYS A 37 6.46 -4.52 -1.22
C LYS A 37 5.41 -5.02 -0.26
N LEU A 38 4.31 -4.27 -0.14
CA LEU A 38 3.13 -4.71 0.58
C LEU A 38 2.10 -5.15 -0.44
N MET A 39 1.58 -6.36 -0.30
CA MET A 39 0.51 -6.89 -1.13
C MET A 39 -0.71 -7.20 -0.27
N ALA A 40 -1.89 -6.95 -0.85
CA ALA A 40 -3.16 -7.30 -0.23
C ALA A 40 -4.01 -8.07 -1.24
N TRP A 41 -4.66 -9.14 -0.79
CA TRP A 41 -5.53 -9.96 -1.63
C TRP A 41 -6.53 -10.69 -0.74
N ASN A 42 -7.56 -11.28 -1.36
CA ASN A 42 -8.47 -12.16 -0.64
C ASN A 42 -8.05 -13.60 -0.83
N ALA A 43 -7.97 -14.34 0.28
CA ALA A 43 -7.52 -15.73 0.28
C ALA A 43 -8.38 -16.63 -0.60
N ASP A 44 -9.67 -16.30 -0.77
CA ASP A 44 -10.60 -17.05 -1.63
C ASP A 44 -10.54 -16.63 -3.10
N GLY A 45 -9.65 -15.70 -3.46
CA GLY A 45 -9.48 -15.25 -4.83
C GLY A 45 -10.52 -14.26 -5.33
N THR A 46 -11.40 -13.77 -4.46
CA THR A 46 -12.41 -12.78 -4.84
C THR A 46 -11.81 -11.40 -4.98
N GLU A 47 -12.57 -10.50 -5.61
CA GLU A 47 -12.14 -9.12 -5.81
C GLU A 47 -12.02 -8.37 -4.49
N LEU A 48 -11.05 -7.44 -4.45
CA LEU A 48 -10.90 -6.54 -3.33
C LEU A 48 -11.91 -5.40 -3.39
N ALA A 49 -12.38 -4.97 -2.24
CA ALA A 49 -13.13 -3.72 -2.13
C ALA A 49 -12.10 -2.61 -1.85
N ILE A 50 -11.88 -1.77 -2.85
CA ILE A 50 -10.90 -0.68 -2.78
C ILE A 50 -11.63 0.64 -2.88
N ARG A 51 -11.39 1.52 -1.91
CA ARG A 51 -11.92 2.88 -1.93
C ARG A 51 -10.77 3.85 -2.00
N LEU A 52 -10.80 4.71 -3.01
CA LEU A 52 -9.84 5.79 -3.14
C LEU A 52 -10.51 7.07 -2.65
N GLY A 53 -9.85 7.77 -1.73
CA GLY A 53 -10.20 9.12 -1.40
C GLY A 53 -9.64 10.07 -2.47
N ALA A 54 -9.36 11.31 -2.10
CA ALA A 54 -8.69 12.22 -3.02
C ALA A 54 -7.31 11.64 -3.36
N LEU A 55 -7.02 11.52 -4.66
CA LEU A 55 -5.74 10.99 -5.12
C LEU A 55 -4.95 12.12 -5.75
N TYR A 56 -3.74 12.34 -5.23
CA TYR A 56 -2.85 13.39 -5.71
C TYR A 56 -1.57 12.78 -6.26
N VAL A 57 -1.23 13.13 -7.50
CA VAL A 57 0.04 12.74 -8.11
C VAL A 57 0.83 14.01 -8.36
N GLN A 58 1.98 14.11 -7.73
CA GLN A 58 2.84 15.28 -7.89
C GLN A 58 3.71 15.13 -9.15
N ASN A 59 3.79 16.20 -9.92
CA ASN A 59 4.46 16.16 -11.22
C ASN A 59 5.95 15.83 -11.14
N TYR A 60 6.60 16.19 -10.03
CA TYR A 60 8.06 16.08 -9.92
C TYR A 60 8.54 15.05 -8.92
N SER A 61 7.71 14.67 -7.96
CA SER A 61 8.10 13.76 -6.89
C SER A 61 7.30 12.47 -6.88
N GLY A 62 6.51 12.25 -7.91
CA GLY A 62 5.70 11.04 -8.02
C GLY A 62 4.61 10.97 -6.97
N LEU A 63 4.55 9.87 -6.23
CA LEU A 63 3.50 9.62 -5.25
C LEU A 63 3.81 10.18 -3.85
N GLY A 64 5.06 10.62 -3.64
CA GLY A 64 5.46 11.18 -2.35
C GLY A 64 5.67 10.14 -1.28
N GLU A 65 5.33 10.47 -0.05
CA GLU A 65 5.57 9.62 1.11
C GLU A 65 4.30 8.95 1.60
N LEU A 66 4.47 7.74 2.14
CA LEU A 66 3.44 7.04 2.89
C LEU A 66 3.53 7.55 4.34
N GLU A 67 2.53 8.33 4.77
CA GLU A 67 2.55 8.97 6.08
C GLU A 67 1.89 8.11 7.16
N GLY A 68 0.85 7.36 6.80
CA GLY A 68 0.16 6.51 7.75
C GLY A 68 -0.28 5.21 7.12
N ILE A 69 -0.21 4.14 7.90
CA ILE A 69 -0.66 2.83 7.48
C ILE A 69 -1.20 2.09 8.70
N ASN A 70 -2.37 1.48 8.57
CA ASN A 70 -3.00 0.77 9.67
C ASN A 70 -3.89 -0.36 9.15
N ILE A 71 -4.05 -1.39 9.96
CA ILE A 71 -4.94 -2.53 9.66
C ILE A 71 -5.90 -2.69 10.82
N VAL A 72 -7.21 -2.63 10.52
CA VAL A 72 -8.27 -2.86 11.51
C VAL A 72 -9.30 -3.77 10.86
N ASP A 73 -9.55 -4.93 11.47
CA ASP A 73 -10.61 -5.87 11.02
C ASP A 73 -10.57 -6.16 9.51
N ASN A 74 -9.42 -6.58 9.01
CA ASN A 74 -9.23 -6.90 7.58
C ASN A 74 -9.37 -5.69 6.66
N VAL A 75 -9.25 -4.48 7.19
CA VAL A 75 -9.27 -3.26 6.40
C VAL A 75 -7.89 -2.59 6.52
N LEU A 76 -7.26 -2.41 5.39
CA LEU A 76 -5.96 -1.73 5.29
C LEU A 76 -6.23 -0.27 4.94
N PHE A 77 -5.71 0.64 5.76
CA PHE A 77 -5.81 2.07 5.55
C PHE A 77 -4.43 2.62 5.22
N LEU A 78 -4.34 3.34 4.12
CA LEU A 78 -3.11 4.01 3.68
C LEU A 78 -3.39 5.48 3.49
N GLU A 79 -2.52 6.34 4.01
CA GLU A 79 -2.59 7.77 3.72
C GLU A 79 -1.20 8.33 3.50
N GLY A 80 -1.12 9.34 2.68
CA GLY A 80 0.15 9.98 2.36
C GLY A 80 -0.06 11.14 1.40
N ASP A 81 1.05 11.60 0.81
CA ASP A 81 1.01 12.68 -0.16
C ASP A 81 0.15 12.35 -1.38
N PHE A 82 -0.01 11.06 -1.67
CA PHE A 82 -0.83 10.58 -2.79
C PHE A 82 -2.34 10.62 -2.49
N GLY A 83 -2.74 10.78 -1.24
CA GLY A 83 -4.15 10.76 -0.80
C GLY A 83 -4.43 9.61 0.15
N ASP A 84 -5.66 9.12 0.11
CA ASP A 84 -6.12 8.05 1.02
C ASP A 84 -6.58 6.84 0.21
N ILE A 85 -6.20 5.65 0.68
CA ILE A 85 -6.63 4.39 0.09
C ILE A 85 -7.11 3.47 1.20
N THR A 86 -8.29 2.89 1.04
CA THR A 86 -8.86 1.92 1.96
C THR A 86 -9.11 0.62 1.21
N ILE A 87 -8.58 -0.48 1.72
CA ILE A 87 -8.66 -1.78 1.05
C ILE A 87 -9.17 -2.81 2.04
N GLN A 88 -10.25 -3.48 1.68
CA GLN A 88 -10.73 -4.62 2.45
C GLN A 88 -10.12 -5.88 1.85
N ALA A 89 -9.28 -6.57 2.63
CA ALA A 89 -8.55 -7.76 2.18
C ALA A 89 -8.36 -8.72 3.34
N THR A 90 -8.45 -10.02 3.05
CA THR A 90 -8.28 -11.05 4.09
C THR A 90 -6.82 -11.43 4.28
N SER A 91 -5.95 -11.12 3.34
CA SER A 91 -4.54 -11.47 3.40
C SER A 91 -3.66 -10.29 3.02
N ILE A 92 -2.61 -10.08 3.81
CA ILE A 92 -1.65 -9.00 3.58
C ILE A 92 -0.26 -9.57 3.81
N SER A 93 0.67 -9.25 2.92
CA SER A 93 2.08 -9.64 3.09
C SER A 93 2.99 -8.46 2.84
N ILE A 94 4.13 -8.49 3.52
CA ILE A 94 5.22 -7.53 3.30
C ILE A 94 6.45 -8.33 2.94
N GLU A 95 7.07 -7.95 1.83
CA GLU A 95 8.25 -8.63 1.31
C GLU A 95 9.36 -7.61 1.07
N LYS A 96 10.55 -7.91 1.56
CA LYS A 96 11.73 -7.11 1.28
C LYS A 96 12.22 -7.42 -0.12
N LEU A 97 12.39 -6.40 -0.93
CA LEU A 97 12.89 -6.54 -2.28
C LEU A 97 14.43 -6.40 -2.28
N VAL A 98 15.05 -7.22 -3.08
CA VAL A 98 16.52 -7.21 -3.20
C VAL A 98 16.98 -6.21 -4.26
#